data_685eebaa90d9e2b72f3773c40314df45
#
_entry.id   685eebaa90d9e2b72f3773c40314df45
#
_cell.length_a   1.000
_cell.length_b   1.000
_cell.length_c   1.000
_cell.angle_alpha   90.00
_cell.angle_beta   90.00
_cell.angle_gamma   90.00
#
_symmetry.space_group_name_H-M   'P 1'
#
loop_
_entity.id
_entity.type
_entity.pdbx_description
1 polymer ?
#
loop_
_entity_poly.entity_id
_entity_poly.type
_entity_poly.pdbx_seq_one_letter_code
_entity_poly.pdbx_strand_id
1 'polypeptide(L)'
;MERMNVNPTRMMLTSLKRRLKTAVRGHKLLKDKRDELMKEFLDLARENGRLREEVERDLDGVYKNFTVASSIMSREVMQESLMFPKQGVDLTVGSKNIMSVDVPVFDFNTTANNEGDIFPYGFARTTGELDTALQRMSDPFPKLLDLAAKEKETSLLAAELEKTRRRVNALEYVMIPRLQLTIRYIQMKLDENERGNQTRLMKVKDMMLEEAINEKKAKDEAAIERLIESQG
;
A
#
# COMPACT_ATOMS: atom_id res chain seq x y z
N MET A 1 5.05 23.77 5.76
CA MET A 1 3.96 22.82 6.13
C MET A 1 2.92 23.56 6.93
N GLU A 2 1.65 23.44 6.55
CA GLU A 2 0.55 24.10 7.27
C GLU A 2 0.08 23.27 8.46
N ARG A 3 -0.22 23.94 9.57
CA ARG A 3 -0.85 23.34 10.75
C ARG A 3 -2.32 22.98 10.47
N MET A 4 -2.87 22.04 11.22
CA MET A 4 -4.31 21.79 11.21
C MET A 4 -5.05 22.95 11.86
N ASN A 5 -6.17 23.38 11.27
CA ASN A 5 -7.02 24.40 11.88
C ASN A 5 -7.93 23.71 12.93
N VAL A 6 -7.52 23.77 14.19
CA VAL A 6 -8.23 23.14 15.33
C VAL A 6 -8.20 24.05 16.53
N ASN A 7 -9.25 24.01 17.35
CA ASN A 7 -9.33 24.78 18.60
C ASN A 7 -8.31 24.25 19.63
N PRO A 8 -7.51 25.11 20.26
CA PRO A 8 -6.49 24.73 21.24
C PRO A 8 -7.12 24.39 22.60
N THR A 9 -7.56 23.13 22.74
CA THR A 9 -8.15 22.59 23.98
C THR A 9 -7.35 21.41 24.49
N ARG A 10 -7.38 21.15 25.82
CA ARG A 10 -6.72 19.97 26.45
C ARG A 10 -7.25 18.65 25.87
N MET A 11 -8.54 18.58 25.56
CA MET A 11 -9.19 17.40 24.95
C MET A 11 -8.63 17.13 23.55
N MET A 12 -8.50 18.20 22.73
CA MET A 12 -7.94 18.11 21.38
C MET A 12 -6.46 17.71 21.39
N LEU A 13 -5.70 18.25 22.34
CA LEU A 13 -4.30 17.85 22.55
C LEU A 13 -4.16 16.34 22.80
N THR A 14 -4.98 15.80 23.69
CA THR A 14 -4.96 14.36 24.01
C THR A 14 -5.36 13.50 22.81
N SER A 15 -6.38 13.92 22.07
CA SER A 15 -6.82 13.24 20.85
C SER A 15 -5.71 13.23 19.78
N LEU A 16 -5.06 14.36 19.53
CA LEU A 16 -3.97 14.47 18.56
C LEU A 16 -2.73 13.67 18.98
N LYS A 17 -2.39 13.63 20.28
CA LYS A 17 -1.32 12.76 20.78
C LYS A 17 -1.62 11.28 20.56
N ARG A 18 -2.87 10.83 20.74
CA ARG A 18 -3.29 9.47 20.41
C ARG A 18 -3.18 9.18 18.92
N ARG A 19 -3.67 10.11 18.07
CA ARG A 19 -3.55 9.98 16.60
C ARG A 19 -2.10 9.92 16.15
N LEU A 20 -1.21 10.74 16.71
CA LEU A 20 0.21 10.71 16.42
C LEU A 20 0.81 9.34 16.76
N LYS A 21 0.51 8.82 17.96
CA LYS A 21 0.99 7.49 18.38
C LYS A 21 0.52 6.38 17.43
N THR A 22 -0.73 6.43 16.98
CA THR A 22 -1.28 5.47 15.99
C THR A 22 -0.62 5.65 14.62
N ALA A 23 -0.42 6.89 14.16
CA ALA A 23 0.23 7.19 12.89
C ALA A 23 1.69 6.69 12.85
N VAL A 24 2.45 6.88 13.93
CA VAL A 24 3.84 6.38 14.04
C VAL A 24 3.89 4.86 14.02
N ARG A 25 2.98 4.18 14.74
CA ARG A 25 2.90 2.72 14.70
C ARG A 25 2.50 2.20 13.32
N GLY A 26 1.47 2.83 12.73
CA GLY A 26 1.00 2.49 11.39
C GLY A 26 2.08 2.71 10.32
N HIS A 27 2.85 3.79 10.43
CA HIS A 27 4.00 4.04 9.55
C HIS A 27 5.03 2.90 9.64
N LYS A 28 5.39 2.47 10.86
CA LYS A 28 6.35 1.36 11.05
C LYS A 28 5.83 0.07 10.41
N LEU A 29 4.59 -0.33 10.71
CA LEU A 29 3.99 -1.55 10.16
C LEU A 29 3.87 -1.52 8.63
N LEU A 30 3.49 -0.37 8.06
CA LEU A 30 3.41 -0.23 6.60
C LEU A 30 4.80 -0.21 5.95
N LYS A 31 5.82 0.31 6.64
CA LYS A 31 7.21 0.25 6.19
C LYS A 31 7.70 -1.19 6.15
N ASP A 32 7.49 -1.95 7.24
CA ASP A 32 7.86 -3.36 7.34
C ASP A 32 7.11 -4.17 6.24
N LYS A 33 5.80 -3.93 6.03
CA LYS A 33 5.03 -4.56 4.94
C LYS A 33 5.60 -4.21 3.56
N ARG A 34 5.96 -2.95 3.32
CA ARG A 34 6.56 -2.51 2.04
C ARG A 34 7.87 -3.22 1.76
N ASP A 35 8.72 -3.34 2.79
CA ASP A 35 10.05 -3.92 2.64
C ASP A 35 9.96 -5.43 2.35
N GLU A 36 9.00 -6.13 2.96
CA GLU A 36 8.72 -7.54 2.67
C GLU A 36 8.11 -7.73 1.27
N LEU A 37 7.11 -6.90 0.88
CA LEU A 37 6.56 -6.92 -0.47
C LEU A 37 7.63 -6.64 -1.54
N MET A 38 8.60 -5.77 -1.26
CA MET A 38 9.70 -5.47 -2.17
C MET A 38 10.60 -6.70 -2.36
N LYS A 39 10.87 -7.45 -1.30
CA LYS A 39 11.67 -8.67 -1.37
C LYS A 39 10.99 -9.72 -2.23
N GLU A 40 9.72 -10.03 -1.94
CA GLU A 40 8.91 -10.97 -2.73
C GLU A 40 8.84 -10.56 -4.22
N PHE A 41 8.60 -9.27 -4.48
CA PHE A 41 8.56 -8.73 -5.84
C PHE A 41 9.88 -8.94 -6.59
N LEU A 42 11.03 -8.70 -5.94
CA LEU A 42 12.34 -8.88 -6.58
C LEU A 42 12.63 -10.35 -6.90
N ASP A 43 12.24 -11.26 -6.02
CA ASP A 43 12.44 -12.69 -6.24
C ASP A 43 11.54 -13.20 -7.38
N LEU A 44 10.26 -12.79 -7.41
CA LEU A 44 9.34 -13.09 -8.51
C LEU A 44 9.79 -12.46 -9.85
N ALA A 45 10.29 -11.23 -9.83
CA ALA A 45 10.79 -10.59 -11.04
C ALA A 45 11.99 -11.33 -11.67
N ARG A 46 12.89 -11.85 -10.83
CA ARG A 46 14.02 -12.68 -11.31
C ARG A 46 13.53 -14.02 -11.87
N GLU A 47 12.58 -14.65 -11.21
CA GLU A 47 11.98 -15.91 -11.67
C GLU A 47 11.24 -15.72 -12.99
N ASN A 48 10.45 -14.64 -13.13
CA ASN A 48 9.80 -14.28 -14.40
C ASN A 48 10.79 -14.07 -15.54
N GLY A 49 11.89 -13.33 -15.26
CA GLY A 49 12.94 -13.14 -16.27
C GLY A 49 13.51 -14.46 -16.78
N ARG A 50 13.81 -15.39 -15.85
CA ARG A 50 14.34 -16.70 -16.21
C ARG A 50 13.33 -17.54 -17.01
N LEU A 51 12.08 -17.63 -16.56
CA LEU A 51 11.03 -18.35 -17.25
C LEU A 51 10.78 -17.77 -18.66
N ARG A 52 10.78 -16.45 -18.77
CA ARG A 52 10.60 -15.77 -20.06
C ARG A 52 11.71 -16.12 -21.04
N GLU A 53 12.98 -16.10 -20.61
CA GLU A 53 14.10 -16.51 -21.45
C GLU A 53 14.03 -17.99 -21.87
N GLU A 54 13.51 -18.87 -21.00
CA GLU A 54 13.30 -20.29 -21.33
C GLU A 54 12.20 -20.44 -22.39
N VAL A 55 11.06 -19.78 -22.18
CA VAL A 55 9.92 -19.82 -23.12
C VAL A 55 10.31 -19.22 -24.48
N GLU A 56 11.02 -18.07 -24.49
CA GLU A 56 11.48 -17.44 -25.74
C GLU A 56 12.41 -18.35 -26.55
N ARG A 57 13.31 -19.08 -25.89
CA ARG A 57 14.18 -20.06 -26.54
C ARG A 57 13.42 -21.24 -27.13
N ASP A 58 12.44 -21.76 -26.36
CA ASP A 58 11.61 -22.88 -26.83
C ASP A 58 10.75 -22.44 -28.03
N LEU A 59 10.16 -21.24 -27.97
CA LEU A 59 9.36 -20.67 -29.07
C LEU A 59 10.19 -20.35 -30.32
N ASP A 60 11.43 -19.93 -30.19
CA ASP A 60 12.31 -19.66 -31.35
C ASP A 60 12.47 -20.93 -32.22
N GLY A 61 12.59 -22.08 -31.58
CA GLY A 61 12.62 -23.39 -32.28
C GLY A 61 11.30 -23.69 -33.01
N VAL A 62 10.16 -23.42 -32.39
CA VAL A 62 8.83 -23.59 -32.99
C VAL A 62 8.65 -22.65 -34.19
N TYR A 63 8.98 -21.37 -34.04
CA TYR A 63 8.86 -20.39 -35.15
C TYR A 63 9.74 -20.72 -36.35
N LYS A 64 10.96 -21.21 -36.14
CA LYS A 64 11.84 -21.63 -37.22
C LYS A 64 11.22 -22.77 -38.04
N ASN A 65 10.72 -23.81 -37.39
CA ASN A 65 10.05 -24.93 -38.09
C ASN A 65 8.76 -24.47 -38.77
N PHE A 66 7.96 -23.64 -38.15
CA PHE A 66 6.75 -23.07 -38.71
C PHE A 66 7.05 -22.21 -39.97
N THR A 67 8.12 -21.43 -39.94
CA THR A 67 8.56 -20.59 -41.07
C THR A 67 8.97 -21.47 -42.24
N VAL A 68 9.70 -22.56 -41.99
CA VAL A 68 10.07 -23.56 -43.05
C VAL A 68 8.81 -24.21 -43.61
N ALA A 69 7.90 -24.71 -42.78
CA ALA A 69 6.63 -25.28 -43.21
C ALA A 69 5.82 -24.28 -44.07
N SER A 70 5.73 -23.02 -43.66
CA SER A 70 5.03 -21.93 -44.37
C SER A 70 5.67 -21.59 -45.73
N SER A 71 6.97 -21.83 -45.90
CA SER A 71 7.65 -21.62 -47.19
C SER A 71 7.39 -22.75 -48.21
N ILE A 72 7.09 -23.95 -47.75
CA ILE A 72 6.83 -25.12 -48.58
C ILE A 72 5.36 -25.29 -48.92
N MET A 73 4.47 -24.95 -47.98
CA MET A 73 3.02 -25.11 -48.12
C MET A 73 2.38 -23.82 -48.69
N SER A 74 1.28 -23.99 -49.46
CA SER A 74 0.48 -22.82 -49.84
C SER A 74 -0.26 -22.25 -48.64
N ARG A 75 -0.52 -20.95 -48.68
CA ARG A 75 -1.18 -20.22 -47.57
C ARG A 75 -2.57 -20.78 -47.28
N GLU A 76 -3.31 -21.18 -48.30
CA GLU A 76 -4.66 -21.73 -48.16
C GLU A 76 -4.60 -23.06 -47.42
N VAL A 77 -3.69 -23.98 -47.80
CA VAL A 77 -3.52 -25.28 -47.14
C VAL A 77 -3.06 -25.11 -45.67
N MET A 78 -2.19 -24.16 -45.39
CA MET A 78 -1.75 -23.86 -44.04
C MET A 78 -2.93 -23.35 -43.16
N GLN A 79 -3.75 -22.45 -43.70
CA GLN A 79 -4.93 -21.96 -43.00
C GLN A 79 -5.98 -23.06 -42.77
N GLU A 80 -6.25 -23.86 -43.78
CA GLU A 80 -7.17 -25.00 -43.67
C GLU A 80 -6.70 -26.01 -42.60
N SER A 81 -5.41 -26.33 -42.58
CA SER A 81 -4.81 -27.25 -41.62
C SER A 81 -4.92 -26.84 -40.17
N LEU A 82 -4.88 -25.51 -39.86
CA LEU A 82 -4.91 -24.97 -38.50
C LEU A 82 -6.28 -24.46 -38.08
N MET A 83 -7.29 -24.57 -38.96
CA MET A 83 -8.62 -23.95 -38.71
C MET A 83 -9.39 -24.61 -37.57
N PHE A 84 -9.25 -25.92 -37.37
CA PHE A 84 -9.98 -26.69 -36.38
C PHE A 84 -9.02 -27.40 -35.40
N PRO A 85 -8.72 -26.80 -34.25
CA PRO A 85 -7.86 -27.47 -33.28
C PRO A 85 -8.56 -28.70 -32.69
N LYS A 86 -7.84 -29.80 -32.55
CA LYS A 86 -8.33 -31.03 -31.89
C LYS A 86 -8.13 -31.02 -30.38
N GLN A 87 -7.14 -30.27 -29.90
CA GLN A 87 -6.88 -30.16 -28.49
C GLN A 87 -7.60 -28.96 -27.93
N GLY A 88 -8.34 -29.14 -26.82
CA GLY A 88 -8.90 -28.07 -26.00
C GLY A 88 -8.09 -27.93 -24.70
N VAL A 89 -8.14 -26.75 -24.11
CA VAL A 89 -7.55 -26.49 -22.79
C VAL A 89 -8.61 -25.89 -21.93
N ASP A 90 -8.93 -26.57 -20.82
CA ASP A 90 -9.82 -26.05 -19.79
C ASP A 90 -8.98 -25.41 -18.71
N LEU A 91 -9.10 -24.08 -18.59
CA LEU A 91 -8.39 -23.29 -17.60
C LEU A 91 -9.31 -22.98 -16.41
N THR A 92 -8.93 -23.46 -15.24
CA THR A 92 -9.56 -23.09 -13.97
C THR A 92 -8.71 -22.05 -13.26
N VAL A 93 -9.31 -20.89 -12.94
CA VAL A 93 -8.62 -19.81 -12.27
C VAL A 93 -8.95 -19.84 -10.78
N GLY A 94 -7.99 -20.27 -9.97
CA GLY A 94 -8.03 -20.17 -8.52
C GLY A 94 -7.45 -18.82 -8.04
N SER A 95 -7.54 -18.55 -6.74
CA SER A 95 -6.90 -17.39 -6.09
C SER A 95 -6.10 -17.83 -4.88
N LYS A 96 -4.90 -17.27 -4.72
CA LYS A 96 -4.04 -17.41 -3.56
C LYS A 96 -3.79 -16.03 -2.96
N ASN A 97 -3.87 -15.92 -1.64
CA ASN A 97 -3.59 -14.65 -0.97
C ASN A 97 -2.12 -14.57 -0.56
N ILE A 98 -1.41 -13.55 -1.03
CA ILE A 98 -0.03 -13.24 -0.66
C ILE A 98 0.00 -11.84 -0.07
N MET A 99 0.27 -11.71 1.25
CA MET A 99 0.37 -10.43 1.96
C MET A 99 -0.81 -9.47 1.74
N SER A 100 -2.04 -10.02 1.70
CA SER A 100 -3.29 -9.29 1.40
C SER A 100 -3.45 -8.87 -0.07
N VAL A 101 -2.74 -9.52 -0.99
CA VAL A 101 -2.95 -9.41 -2.44
C VAL A 101 -3.47 -10.75 -2.92
N ASP A 102 -4.62 -10.74 -3.59
CA ASP A 102 -5.18 -11.94 -4.20
C ASP A 102 -4.58 -12.12 -5.59
N VAL A 103 -3.75 -13.16 -5.73
CA VAL A 103 -3.08 -13.50 -6.97
C VAL A 103 -3.76 -14.70 -7.61
N PRO A 104 -3.90 -14.74 -8.96
CA PRO A 104 -4.49 -15.88 -9.65
C PRO A 104 -3.53 -17.05 -9.67
N VAL A 105 -4.07 -18.25 -9.51
CA VAL A 105 -3.40 -19.53 -9.73
C VAL A 105 -4.12 -20.20 -10.89
N PHE A 106 -3.36 -20.63 -11.89
CA PHE A 106 -3.90 -21.28 -13.09
C PHE A 106 -3.72 -22.78 -12.96
N ASP A 107 -4.84 -23.49 -12.91
CA ASP A 107 -4.90 -24.94 -13.06
C ASP A 107 -5.47 -25.23 -14.43
N PHE A 108 -4.75 -25.99 -15.25
CA PHE A 108 -5.18 -26.31 -16.60
C PHE A 108 -5.18 -27.81 -16.85
N ASN A 109 -6.21 -28.27 -17.57
CA ASN A 109 -6.32 -29.61 -18.05
C ASN A 109 -6.38 -29.60 -19.57
N THR A 110 -5.52 -30.36 -20.19
CA THR A 110 -5.53 -30.52 -21.66
C THR A 110 -6.53 -31.63 -22.02
N THR A 111 -7.59 -31.25 -22.69
CA THR A 111 -8.60 -32.19 -23.19
C THR A 111 -8.16 -32.71 -24.55
N ALA A 112 -7.36 -33.77 -24.56
CA ALA A 112 -7.05 -34.52 -25.79
C ALA A 112 -7.83 -35.85 -25.75
N ASN A 113 -8.53 -36.17 -26.81
CA ASN A 113 -9.26 -37.46 -26.90
C ASN A 113 -8.31 -38.68 -26.90
N ASN A 114 -7.05 -38.52 -27.33
CA ASN A 114 -5.97 -39.48 -27.24
C ASN A 114 -4.63 -38.74 -27.09
N GLU A 115 -3.68 -39.29 -26.33
CA GLU A 115 -2.34 -38.70 -26.10
C GLU A 115 -1.51 -38.49 -27.38
N GLY A 116 -1.87 -39.15 -28.52
CA GLY A 116 -1.19 -38.99 -29.80
C GLY A 116 -1.92 -38.13 -30.83
N ASP A 117 -3.09 -37.59 -30.52
CA ASP A 117 -3.91 -36.87 -31.50
C ASP A 117 -3.71 -35.36 -31.44
N ILE A 118 -2.46 -34.92 -31.64
CA ILE A 118 -2.04 -33.52 -31.66
C ILE A 118 -2.40 -32.86 -33.01
N PHE A 119 -2.46 -33.66 -34.09
CA PHE A 119 -2.57 -33.13 -35.44
C PHE A 119 -4.03 -32.97 -35.91
N PRO A 120 -4.48 -31.71 -36.18
CA PRO A 120 -5.86 -31.43 -36.59
C PRO A 120 -6.14 -31.71 -38.09
N TYR A 121 -5.17 -32.21 -38.85
CA TYR A 121 -5.22 -32.34 -40.30
C TYR A 121 -4.81 -33.72 -40.78
N GLY A 122 -5.11 -34.00 -42.06
CA GLY A 122 -4.66 -35.22 -42.75
C GLY A 122 -3.28 -35.06 -43.37
N PHE A 123 -2.45 -36.11 -43.29
CA PHE A 123 -1.04 -36.10 -43.71
C PHE A 123 -0.82 -36.01 -45.25
N ALA A 124 -1.87 -36.00 -46.07
CA ALA A 124 -1.72 -36.06 -47.54
C ALA A 124 -1.26 -34.71 -48.16
N ARG A 125 -1.50 -33.56 -47.50
CA ARG A 125 -1.18 -32.21 -48.02
C ARG A 125 -0.30 -31.37 -47.10
N THR A 126 0.13 -31.96 -46.01
CA THR A 126 0.91 -31.27 -44.98
C THR A 126 2.36 -31.76 -44.99
N THR A 127 3.27 -30.93 -44.51
CA THR A 127 4.70 -31.22 -44.42
C THR A 127 5.08 -31.68 -43.02
N GLY A 128 6.05 -32.58 -42.89
CA GLY A 128 6.58 -33.05 -41.62
C GLY A 128 7.20 -31.95 -40.76
N GLU A 129 7.55 -30.80 -41.36
CA GLU A 129 8.01 -29.61 -40.62
C GLU A 129 6.88 -28.97 -39.81
N LEU A 130 5.64 -29.01 -40.31
CA LEU A 130 4.48 -28.54 -39.58
C LEU A 130 4.18 -29.47 -38.39
N ASP A 131 4.30 -30.79 -38.60
CA ASP A 131 4.13 -31.77 -37.52
C ASP A 131 5.16 -31.57 -36.42
N THR A 132 6.42 -31.33 -36.80
CA THR A 132 7.51 -31.03 -35.85
C THR A 132 7.27 -29.71 -35.10
N ALA A 133 6.74 -28.69 -35.76
CA ALA A 133 6.41 -27.43 -35.15
C ALA A 133 5.30 -27.57 -34.11
N LEU A 134 4.22 -28.29 -34.41
CA LEU A 134 3.12 -28.56 -33.50
C LEU A 134 3.56 -29.40 -32.29
N GLN A 135 4.34 -30.45 -32.54
CA GLN A 135 4.87 -31.28 -31.47
C GLN A 135 5.78 -30.50 -30.54
N ARG A 136 6.65 -29.63 -31.06
CA ARG A 136 7.50 -28.76 -30.26
C ARG A 136 6.73 -27.66 -29.53
N MET A 137 5.53 -27.30 -29.97
CA MET A 137 4.69 -26.30 -29.29
C MET A 137 4.03 -26.89 -28.05
N SER A 138 3.86 -28.19 -27.93
CA SER A 138 3.26 -28.83 -26.76
C SER A 138 4.09 -28.63 -25.48
N ASP A 139 5.41 -28.55 -25.57
CA ASP A 139 6.32 -28.41 -24.43
C ASP A 139 6.32 -27.02 -23.82
N PRO A 140 6.44 -25.90 -24.59
CA PRO A 140 6.40 -24.54 -24.04
C PRO A 140 5.00 -24.08 -23.63
N PHE A 141 3.92 -24.73 -24.08
CA PHE A 141 2.56 -24.29 -23.77
C PHE A 141 2.23 -24.25 -22.26
N PRO A 142 2.52 -25.30 -21.47
CA PRO A 142 2.37 -25.24 -20.01
C PRO A 142 3.19 -24.11 -19.37
N LYS A 143 4.44 -23.94 -19.84
CA LYS A 143 5.33 -22.87 -19.33
C LYS A 143 4.81 -21.47 -19.65
N LEU A 144 4.12 -21.29 -20.79
CA LEU A 144 3.45 -20.03 -21.14
C LEU A 144 2.33 -19.69 -20.16
N LEU A 145 1.54 -20.67 -19.74
CA LEU A 145 0.48 -20.47 -18.76
C LEU A 145 1.05 -20.13 -17.38
N ASP A 146 2.11 -20.82 -16.96
CA ASP A 146 2.82 -20.52 -15.72
C ASP A 146 3.44 -19.12 -15.76
N LEU A 147 4.05 -18.74 -16.88
CA LEU A 147 4.59 -17.40 -17.08
C LEU A 147 3.49 -16.34 -16.97
N ALA A 148 2.34 -16.56 -17.62
CA ALA A 148 1.21 -15.63 -17.57
C ALA A 148 0.68 -15.45 -16.13
N ALA A 149 0.58 -16.55 -15.37
CA ALA A 149 0.18 -16.48 -13.95
C ALA A 149 1.17 -15.66 -13.12
N LYS A 150 2.48 -15.91 -13.26
CA LYS A 150 3.54 -15.20 -12.53
C LYS A 150 3.70 -13.75 -12.97
N GLU A 151 3.53 -13.42 -14.23
CA GLU A 151 3.51 -12.03 -14.71
C GLU A 151 2.33 -11.27 -14.12
N LYS A 152 1.16 -11.89 -14.02
CA LYS A 152 0.00 -11.29 -13.39
C LYS A 152 0.21 -11.09 -11.89
N GLU A 153 0.76 -12.08 -11.21
CA GLU A 153 1.15 -12.00 -9.79
C GLU A 153 2.10 -10.82 -9.56
N THR A 154 3.18 -10.73 -10.34
CA THR A 154 4.17 -9.65 -10.25
C THR A 154 3.52 -8.28 -10.48
N SER A 155 2.62 -8.16 -11.45
CA SER A 155 1.89 -6.92 -11.73
C SER A 155 1.00 -6.48 -10.57
N LEU A 156 0.29 -7.41 -9.93
CA LEU A 156 -0.56 -7.13 -8.77
C LEU A 156 0.26 -6.72 -7.53
N LEU A 157 1.37 -7.42 -7.28
CA LEU A 157 2.31 -7.06 -6.20
C LEU A 157 2.94 -5.69 -6.44
N ALA A 158 3.33 -5.35 -7.68
CA ALA A 158 3.85 -4.03 -8.02
C ALA A 158 2.83 -2.91 -7.73
N ALA A 159 1.57 -3.12 -8.07
CA ALA A 159 0.49 -2.17 -7.81
C ALA A 159 0.26 -1.94 -6.31
N GLU A 160 0.24 -3.01 -5.51
CA GLU A 160 0.08 -2.88 -4.04
C GLU A 160 1.32 -2.28 -3.37
N LEU A 161 2.52 -2.60 -3.88
CA LEU A 161 3.77 -1.99 -3.42
C LEU A 161 3.77 -0.47 -3.66
N GLU A 162 3.35 -0.02 -4.84
CA GLU A 162 3.23 1.41 -5.15
C GLU A 162 2.23 2.10 -4.22
N LYS A 163 1.08 1.49 -4.00
CA LYS A 163 0.04 1.99 -3.11
C LYS A 163 0.52 2.07 -1.66
N THR A 164 1.23 1.05 -1.18
CA THR A 164 1.83 1.03 0.15
C THR A 164 2.92 2.07 0.29
N ARG A 165 3.79 2.23 -0.71
CA ARG A 165 4.82 3.29 -0.77
C ARG A 165 4.21 4.69 -0.68
N ARG A 166 3.13 4.95 -1.43
CA ARG A 166 2.42 6.24 -1.36
C ARG A 166 1.85 6.50 0.04
N ARG A 167 1.29 5.46 0.70
CA ARG A 167 0.76 5.58 2.07
C ARG A 167 1.87 5.84 3.09
N VAL A 168 3.00 5.14 3.00
CA VAL A 168 4.17 5.36 3.87
C VAL A 168 4.68 6.79 3.72
N ASN A 169 4.88 7.26 2.49
CA ASN A 169 5.35 8.61 2.21
C ASN A 169 4.36 9.70 2.72
N ALA A 170 3.06 9.48 2.56
CA ALA A 170 2.04 10.41 3.08
C ALA A 170 2.04 10.48 4.61
N LEU A 171 2.25 9.36 5.29
CA LEU A 171 2.39 9.35 6.76
C LEU A 171 3.67 10.05 7.21
N GLU A 172 4.80 9.73 6.59
CA GLU A 172 6.13 10.22 6.98
C GLU A 172 6.32 11.72 6.73
N TYR A 173 5.97 12.18 5.52
CA TYR A 173 6.29 13.55 5.09
C TYR A 173 5.15 14.54 5.29
N VAL A 174 3.90 14.08 5.42
CA VAL A 174 2.75 14.99 5.54
C VAL A 174 2.06 14.85 6.88
N MET A 175 1.60 13.65 7.24
CA MET A 175 0.69 13.48 8.37
C MET A 175 1.40 13.60 9.72
N ILE A 176 2.51 12.91 9.94
CA ILE A 176 3.26 12.92 11.20
C ILE A 176 3.80 14.31 11.50
N PRO A 177 4.50 15.03 10.59
CA PRO A 177 4.99 16.37 10.87
C PRO A 177 3.87 17.38 11.12
N ARG A 178 2.76 17.28 10.36
CA ARG A 178 1.59 18.16 10.55
C ARG A 178 0.96 17.99 11.93
N LEU A 179 0.83 16.74 12.42
CA LEU A 179 0.36 16.44 13.77
C LEU A 179 1.31 16.98 14.83
N GLN A 180 2.61 16.82 14.67
CA GLN A 180 3.63 17.33 15.61
C GLN A 180 3.60 18.85 15.71
N LEU A 181 3.53 19.56 14.59
CA LEU A 181 3.43 21.02 14.56
C LEU A 181 2.15 21.52 15.25
N THR A 182 1.02 20.84 14.99
CA THR A 182 -0.26 21.21 15.60
C THR A 182 -0.27 20.96 17.11
N ILE A 183 0.29 19.84 17.57
CA ILE A 183 0.44 19.52 19.00
C ILE A 183 1.29 20.57 19.69
N ARG A 184 2.45 20.94 19.11
CA ARG A 184 3.33 21.97 19.67
C ARG A 184 2.62 23.33 19.78
N TYR A 185 1.86 23.71 18.75
CA TYR A 185 1.08 24.95 18.78
C TYR A 185 0.03 24.95 19.89
N ILE A 186 -0.73 23.85 20.05
CA ILE A 186 -1.75 23.77 21.11
C ILE A 186 -1.09 23.82 22.50
N GLN A 187 0.04 23.15 22.70
CA GLN A 187 0.79 23.21 23.95
C GLN A 187 1.19 24.67 24.29
N MET A 188 1.82 25.37 23.33
CA MET A 188 2.21 26.78 23.54
C MET A 188 1.01 27.66 23.89
N LYS A 189 -0.15 27.45 23.25
CA LYS A 189 -1.37 28.24 23.55
C LYS A 189 -1.97 27.90 24.91
N LEU A 190 -1.92 26.64 25.33
CA LEU A 190 -2.36 26.27 26.69
C LEU A 190 -1.43 26.82 27.77
N ASP A 191 -0.12 26.77 27.54
CA ASP A 191 0.89 27.33 28.47
C ASP A 191 0.74 28.87 28.61
N GLU A 192 0.49 29.57 27.47
CA GLU A 192 0.22 31.02 27.48
C GLU A 192 -1.04 31.37 28.27
N ASN A 193 -2.13 30.60 28.08
CA ASN A 193 -3.36 30.78 28.83
C ASN A 193 -3.16 30.51 30.32
N GLU A 194 -2.39 29.52 30.71
CA GLU A 194 -2.07 29.17 32.08
C GLU A 194 -1.26 30.31 32.77
N ARG A 195 -0.21 30.82 32.07
CA ARG A 195 0.54 31.98 32.54
C ARG A 195 -0.35 33.21 32.76
N GLY A 196 -1.22 33.53 31.80
CA GLY A 196 -2.17 34.62 31.90
C GLY A 196 -3.12 34.47 33.10
N ASN A 197 -3.61 33.26 33.37
CA ASN A 197 -4.45 32.96 34.51
C ASN A 197 -3.68 33.10 35.84
N GLN A 198 -2.44 32.60 35.91
CA GLN A 198 -1.60 32.79 37.10
C GLN A 198 -1.34 34.26 37.41
N THR A 199 -1.03 35.07 36.39
CA THR A 199 -0.83 36.52 36.57
C THR A 199 -2.10 37.20 37.05
N ARG A 200 -3.28 36.85 36.53
CA ARG A 200 -4.57 37.37 36.99
C ARG A 200 -4.85 37.00 38.46
N LEU A 201 -4.59 35.72 38.83
CA LEU A 201 -4.76 35.24 40.20
C LEU A 201 -3.82 35.98 41.20
N MET A 202 -2.56 36.23 40.81
CA MET A 202 -1.64 37.03 41.61
C MET A 202 -2.21 38.44 41.84
N LYS A 203 -2.67 39.11 40.78
CA LYS A 203 -3.24 40.45 40.87
C LYS A 203 -4.49 40.51 41.76
N VAL A 204 -5.39 39.53 41.63
CA VAL A 204 -6.58 39.41 42.49
C VAL A 204 -6.17 39.19 43.95
N LYS A 205 -5.18 38.33 44.21
CA LYS A 205 -4.66 38.13 45.57
C LYS A 205 -4.09 39.41 46.16
N ASP A 206 -3.30 40.18 45.38
CA ASP A 206 -2.73 41.43 45.83
C ASP A 206 -3.83 42.47 46.20
N MET A 207 -4.87 42.59 45.36
CA MET A 207 -6.03 43.44 45.61
C MET A 207 -6.76 43.05 46.91
N MET A 208 -7.02 41.76 47.11
CA MET A 208 -7.67 41.27 48.35
C MET A 208 -6.82 41.54 49.59
N LEU A 209 -5.49 41.45 49.48
CA LEU A 209 -4.58 41.78 50.56
C LEU A 209 -4.60 43.33 50.90
N GLU A 210 -4.59 44.18 49.87
CA GLU A 210 -4.71 45.62 50.02
C GLU A 210 -6.04 46.00 50.69
N GLU A 211 -7.17 45.43 50.27
CA GLU A 211 -8.48 45.62 50.88
C GLU A 211 -8.49 45.16 52.32
N ALA A 212 -7.96 43.98 52.65
CA ALA A 212 -7.88 43.51 54.04
C ALA A 212 -7.01 44.37 54.94
N ILE A 213 -5.92 44.94 54.42
CA ILE A 213 -5.05 45.88 55.15
C ILE A 213 -5.80 47.20 55.39
N ASN A 214 -6.49 47.70 54.37
CA ASN A 214 -7.28 48.94 54.51
C ASN A 214 -8.44 48.80 55.49
N GLU A 215 -9.15 47.66 55.47
CA GLU A 215 -10.19 47.36 56.45
C GLU A 215 -9.65 47.29 57.91
N LYS A 216 -8.46 46.65 58.07
CA LYS A 216 -7.83 46.63 59.38
C LYS A 216 -7.45 48.06 59.88
N LYS A 217 -6.82 48.85 58.98
CA LYS A 217 -6.49 50.24 59.32
C LYS A 217 -7.73 51.09 59.75
N ALA A 218 -8.82 50.96 58.96
CA ALA A 218 -10.08 51.65 59.27
C ALA A 218 -10.70 51.22 60.64
N LYS A 219 -10.58 49.88 60.93
CA LYS A 219 -11.02 49.35 62.23
C LYS A 219 -10.15 49.89 63.40
N ASP A 220 -8.84 49.93 63.19
CA ASP A 220 -7.89 50.45 64.22
C ASP A 220 -8.06 51.93 64.42
N GLU A 221 -8.26 52.72 63.34
CA GLU A 221 -8.57 54.18 63.46
C GLU A 221 -9.90 54.41 64.20
N ALA A 222 -10.95 53.70 63.86
CA ALA A 222 -12.23 53.79 64.56
C ALA A 222 -12.17 53.33 66.02
N ALA A 223 -11.29 52.41 66.38
CA ALA A 223 -11.04 51.98 67.74
C ALA A 223 -10.29 53.08 68.55
N ILE A 224 -9.31 53.72 67.93
CA ILE A 224 -8.58 54.85 68.53
C ILE A 224 -9.52 56.06 68.77
N GLU A 225 -10.36 56.44 67.80
CA GLU A 225 -11.35 57.48 67.95
C GLU A 225 -12.30 57.24 69.15
N ARG A 226 -12.82 56.00 69.26
CA ARG A 226 -13.67 55.59 70.38
C ARG A 226 -12.96 55.69 71.76
N LEU A 227 -11.67 55.36 71.78
CA LEU A 227 -10.88 55.55 73.07
C LEU A 227 -10.64 57.00 73.44
N ILE A 228 -10.45 57.89 72.46
CA ILE A 228 -10.29 59.32 72.67
C ILE A 228 -11.62 59.93 73.17
N GLU A 229 -12.76 59.54 72.55
CA GLU A 229 -14.10 60.02 73.00
C GLU A 229 -14.48 59.49 74.40
N SER A 230 -13.94 58.37 74.86
CA SER A 230 -14.21 57.77 76.15
C SER A 230 -13.38 58.41 77.32
N GLN A 231 -12.34 59.20 77.00
CA GLN A 231 -11.44 59.87 78.04
C GLN A 231 -11.62 61.37 78.13
N GLY A 232 -12.52 62.00 77.43
CA GLY A 232 -12.93 63.39 77.52
C GLY A 232 -14.29 63.52 78.18
#